data_7d15f08a9a1f0ae81df659e4c84a3b40
#
_entry.id   7d15f08a9a1f0ae81df659e4c84a3b40
#
_cell.length_a   1.000
_cell.length_b   1.000
_cell.length_c   1.000
_cell.angle_alpha   90.00
_cell.angle_beta   90.00
_cell.angle_gamma   90.00
#
_symmetry.space_group_name_H-M   'P 1'
#
loop_
_entity.id
_entity.type
_entity.pdbx_description
1 polymer ?
#
loop_
_entity_poly.entity_id
_entity_poly.type
_entity_poly.pdbx_seq_one_letter_code
_entity_poly.pdbx_strand_id
1 'polypeptide(L)'
;GVLFIVKNYSGDIMNFEMGAEMYSGKNDSIITNDDVAVEDSTFTTGRRGVAATVLVEKIVGSLAEHSGSLEECKKLGEKVNKNAGTMGVAFTSCTVPAAGKPTFDIGDDEMEFGVGIHGEPGRKREKIQPSKTIVGNILEAILDNLKPEKNEKNLLFVNGMGGTPLTELYLVYEDACQILQSKGIEVTKSLVGNYCTSLEMQGASITLLKCDDEILKHWDAPVHTAAMRWGM
;
A
#
# COMPACT_ATOMS: atom_id res chain seq x y z
N GLY A 1 0.39 -16.86 -19.94
CA GLY A 1 -0.25 -17.13 -18.62
C GLY A 1 -0.85 -15.87 -18.04
N VAL A 2 -1.60 -16.03 -16.97
CA VAL A 2 -2.20 -14.94 -16.19
C VAL A 2 -1.65 -14.98 -14.77
N LEU A 3 -1.20 -13.84 -14.25
CA LEU A 3 -0.81 -13.68 -12.86
C LEU A 3 -1.84 -12.80 -12.17
N PHE A 4 -2.56 -13.34 -11.19
CA PHE A 4 -3.49 -12.60 -10.37
C PHE A 4 -2.74 -11.92 -9.22
N ILE A 5 -2.96 -10.61 -9.03
CA ILE A 5 -2.44 -9.86 -7.90
C ILE A 5 -3.64 -9.55 -7.01
N VAL A 6 -3.69 -10.17 -5.85
CA VAL A 6 -4.86 -10.22 -4.96
C VAL A 6 -4.51 -9.60 -3.62
N LYS A 7 -5.32 -8.67 -3.15
CA LYS A 7 -5.20 -8.17 -1.77
C LYS A 7 -5.71 -9.24 -0.80
N ASN A 8 -4.99 -9.41 0.31
CA ASN A 8 -5.37 -10.41 1.31
C ASN A 8 -6.64 -10.00 2.07
N TYR A 9 -7.77 -10.33 1.47
CA TYR A 9 -9.11 -10.30 2.07
C TYR A 9 -9.85 -11.57 1.68
N SER A 10 -10.56 -12.20 2.61
CA SER A 10 -11.19 -13.51 2.39
C SER A 10 -12.13 -13.53 1.20
N GLY A 11 -12.91 -12.45 1.00
CA GLY A 11 -13.80 -12.32 -0.16
C GLY A 11 -13.05 -12.22 -1.48
N ASP A 12 -11.97 -11.42 -1.53
CA ASP A 12 -11.15 -11.27 -2.73
C ASP A 12 -10.47 -12.59 -3.08
N ILE A 13 -9.82 -13.23 -2.11
CA ILE A 13 -9.15 -14.52 -2.30
C ILE A 13 -10.11 -15.52 -2.91
N MET A 14 -11.29 -15.72 -2.32
CA MET A 14 -12.28 -16.67 -2.82
C MET A 14 -12.76 -16.33 -4.24
N ASN A 15 -13.01 -15.06 -4.54
CA ASN A 15 -13.46 -14.64 -5.87
C ASN A 15 -12.38 -14.84 -6.94
N PHE A 16 -11.12 -14.52 -6.61
CA PHE A 16 -10.00 -14.70 -7.52
C PHE A 16 -9.65 -16.19 -7.72
N GLU A 17 -9.76 -17.02 -6.69
CA GLU A 17 -9.61 -18.48 -6.81
C GLU A 17 -10.67 -19.07 -7.74
N MET A 18 -11.94 -18.70 -7.57
CA MET A 18 -13.00 -19.11 -8.51
C MET A 18 -12.71 -18.65 -9.95
N GLY A 19 -12.24 -17.41 -10.14
CA GLY A 19 -11.84 -16.90 -11.45
C GLY A 19 -10.68 -17.69 -12.05
N ALA A 20 -9.70 -18.06 -11.25
CA ALA A 20 -8.54 -18.85 -11.65
C ALA A 20 -8.94 -20.29 -12.07
N GLU A 21 -9.85 -20.92 -11.34
CA GLU A 21 -10.40 -22.25 -11.67
C GLU A 21 -11.19 -22.24 -13.00
N MET A 22 -11.87 -21.15 -13.31
CA MET A 22 -12.61 -20.99 -14.56
C MET A 22 -11.70 -20.70 -15.77
N TYR A 23 -10.45 -20.28 -15.54
CA TYR A 23 -9.51 -19.98 -16.60
C TYR A 23 -8.74 -21.22 -17.02
N SER A 24 -8.91 -21.66 -18.27
CA SER A 24 -8.29 -22.88 -18.79
C SER A 24 -6.79 -22.76 -19.10
N GLY A 25 -6.23 -21.55 -19.05
CA GLY A 25 -4.82 -21.31 -19.32
C GLY A 25 -3.94 -21.45 -18.09
N LYS A 26 -2.62 -21.36 -18.28
CA LYS A 26 -1.67 -21.34 -17.16
C LYS A 26 -1.86 -20.06 -16.35
N ASN A 27 -2.08 -20.20 -15.07
CA ASN A 27 -2.23 -19.08 -14.15
C ASN A 27 -1.50 -19.32 -12.82
N ASP A 28 -1.28 -18.23 -12.08
CA ASP A 28 -0.74 -18.23 -10.72
C ASP A 28 -1.23 -16.95 -9.99
N SER A 29 -0.95 -16.84 -8.70
CA SER A 29 -1.37 -15.68 -7.91
C SER A 29 -0.29 -15.19 -6.95
N ILE A 30 -0.37 -13.89 -6.61
CA ILE A 30 0.36 -13.23 -5.54
C ILE A 30 -0.68 -12.68 -4.58
N ILE A 31 -0.57 -13.02 -3.30
CA ILE A 31 -1.41 -12.45 -2.23
C ILE A 31 -0.62 -11.34 -1.54
N THR A 32 -1.04 -10.08 -1.73
CA THR A 32 -0.41 -8.94 -1.05
C THR A 32 -0.89 -8.83 0.39
N ASN A 33 0.06 -8.58 1.33
CA ASN A 33 -0.18 -8.58 2.77
C ASN A 33 0.72 -7.59 3.51
N ASP A 34 0.82 -6.40 2.98
CA ASP A 34 1.76 -5.36 3.38
C ASP A 34 1.35 -4.54 4.61
N ASP A 35 0.11 -4.65 5.08
CA ASP A 35 -0.38 -3.88 6.23
C ASP A 35 0.28 -4.34 7.53
N VAL A 36 1.11 -3.47 8.13
CA VAL A 36 1.79 -3.74 9.39
C VAL A 36 0.97 -3.32 10.62
N ALA A 37 -0.22 -2.75 10.42
CA ALA A 37 -1.05 -2.30 11.53
C ALA A 37 -1.61 -3.44 12.35
N VAL A 38 -2.04 -4.53 11.71
CA VAL A 38 -2.65 -5.70 12.36
C VAL A 38 -2.06 -6.98 11.81
N GLU A 39 -1.91 -7.99 12.67
CA GLU A 39 -1.45 -9.32 12.26
C GLU A 39 -2.60 -10.19 11.74
N ASP A 40 -3.78 -10.05 12.36
CA ASP A 40 -5.02 -10.69 11.94
C ASP A 40 -6.18 -9.70 12.06
N SER A 41 -7.12 -9.76 11.13
CA SER A 41 -8.35 -8.97 11.15
C SER A 41 -9.58 -9.85 11.05
N THR A 42 -10.76 -9.27 11.26
CA THR A 42 -12.04 -9.98 11.13
C THR A 42 -12.27 -10.55 9.71
N PHE A 43 -11.61 -9.96 8.71
CA PHE A 43 -11.83 -10.27 7.28
C PHE A 43 -10.63 -10.92 6.61
N THR A 44 -9.54 -11.17 7.35
CA THR A 44 -8.33 -11.77 6.80
C THR A 44 -7.69 -12.73 7.80
N THR A 45 -7.09 -13.79 7.28
CA THR A 45 -6.08 -14.55 8.02
C THR A 45 -4.72 -13.94 7.69
N GLY A 46 -4.02 -13.43 8.70
CA GLY A 46 -2.79 -12.68 8.51
C GLY A 46 -3.05 -11.20 8.15
N ARG A 47 -2.02 -10.51 7.68
CA ARG A 47 -2.06 -9.10 7.37
C ARG A 47 -2.92 -8.79 6.15
N ARG A 48 -3.59 -7.65 6.16
CA ARG A 48 -4.35 -7.13 5.01
C ARG A 48 -3.41 -6.74 3.88
N GLY A 49 -3.88 -6.87 2.63
CA GLY A 49 -3.24 -6.27 1.45
C GLY A 49 -3.77 -4.86 1.24
N VAL A 50 -2.88 -3.88 1.15
CA VAL A 50 -3.24 -2.46 1.00
C VAL A 50 -2.40 -1.79 -0.10
N ALA A 51 -1.77 -0.66 0.16
CA ALA A 51 -1.19 0.21 -0.87
C ALA A 51 0.02 -0.39 -1.61
N ALA A 52 0.79 -1.31 -1.01
CA ALA A 52 1.90 -1.96 -1.73
C ALA A 52 1.45 -2.78 -2.95
N THR A 53 0.17 -3.14 -3.04
CA THR A 53 -0.40 -3.76 -4.25
C THR A 53 -0.10 -2.95 -5.51
N VAL A 54 -0.19 -1.61 -5.44
CA VAL A 54 0.14 -0.69 -6.55
C VAL A 54 1.60 -0.83 -6.99
N LEU A 55 2.52 -1.02 -6.03
CA LEU A 55 3.94 -1.21 -6.32
C LEU A 55 4.20 -2.58 -6.97
N VAL A 56 3.53 -3.63 -6.47
CA VAL A 56 3.59 -4.97 -7.08
C VAL A 56 3.08 -4.91 -8.52
N GLU A 57 1.92 -4.31 -8.77
CA GLU A 57 1.33 -4.17 -10.11
C GLU A 57 2.27 -3.45 -11.07
N LYS A 58 2.86 -2.30 -10.65
CA LYS A 58 3.77 -1.53 -11.50
C LYS A 58 5.06 -2.28 -11.83
N ILE A 59 5.69 -2.88 -10.82
CA ILE A 59 7.00 -3.54 -10.96
C ILE A 59 6.86 -4.84 -11.75
N VAL A 60 5.87 -5.66 -11.41
CA VAL A 60 5.60 -6.93 -12.12
C VAL A 60 5.09 -6.67 -13.53
N GLY A 61 4.23 -5.67 -13.72
CA GLY A 61 3.74 -5.27 -15.05
C GLY A 61 4.87 -4.89 -15.98
N SER A 62 5.91 -4.20 -15.49
CA SER A 62 7.10 -3.90 -16.26
C SER A 62 7.85 -5.18 -16.67
N LEU A 63 8.04 -6.13 -15.78
CA LEU A 63 8.70 -7.40 -16.13
C LEU A 63 7.88 -8.20 -17.18
N ALA A 64 6.56 -8.24 -17.01
CA ALA A 64 5.66 -8.91 -17.95
C ALA A 64 5.72 -8.28 -19.35
N GLU A 65 5.75 -6.94 -19.45
CA GLU A 65 5.89 -6.21 -20.73
C GLU A 65 7.22 -6.51 -21.42
N HIS A 66 8.27 -6.78 -20.65
CA HIS A 66 9.58 -7.21 -21.16
C HIS A 66 9.70 -8.73 -21.34
N SER A 67 8.57 -9.42 -21.51
CA SER A 67 8.48 -10.86 -21.79
C SER A 67 8.98 -11.78 -20.66
N GLY A 68 8.92 -11.31 -19.41
CA GLY A 68 9.14 -12.16 -18.25
C GLY A 68 8.13 -13.31 -18.20
N SER A 69 8.60 -14.51 -17.84
CA SER A 69 7.72 -15.66 -17.65
C SER A 69 6.78 -15.48 -16.46
N LEU A 70 5.71 -16.26 -16.41
CA LEU A 70 4.76 -16.25 -15.27
C LEU A 70 5.46 -16.49 -13.93
N GLU A 71 6.43 -17.41 -13.91
CA GLU A 71 7.19 -17.76 -12.72
C GLU A 71 8.12 -16.61 -12.28
N GLU A 72 8.80 -15.94 -13.21
CA GLU A 72 9.64 -14.78 -12.92
C GLU A 72 8.81 -13.61 -12.40
N CYS A 73 7.66 -13.34 -13.03
CA CYS A 73 6.72 -12.33 -12.59
C CYS A 73 6.21 -12.60 -11.17
N LYS A 74 5.83 -13.83 -10.88
CA LYS A 74 5.41 -14.25 -9.53
C LYS A 74 6.52 -14.04 -8.52
N LYS A 75 7.73 -14.54 -8.79
CA LYS A 75 8.88 -14.41 -7.89
C LYS A 75 9.23 -12.94 -7.59
N LEU A 76 9.21 -12.08 -8.61
CA LEU A 76 9.45 -10.65 -8.42
C LEU A 76 8.35 -10.01 -7.57
N GLY A 77 7.08 -10.34 -7.82
CA GLY A 77 5.97 -9.79 -7.05
C GLY A 77 5.97 -10.24 -5.59
N GLU A 78 6.26 -11.50 -5.31
CA GLU A 78 6.45 -12.01 -3.94
C GLU A 78 7.62 -11.31 -3.22
N LYS A 79 8.70 -11.04 -3.95
CA LYS A 79 9.85 -10.27 -3.45
C LYS A 79 9.44 -8.84 -3.09
N VAL A 80 8.69 -8.14 -3.95
CA VAL A 80 8.19 -6.79 -3.67
C VAL A 80 7.28 -6.79 -2.44
N ASN A 81 6.30 -7.69 -2.41
CA ASN A 81 5.37 -7.82 -1.30
C ASN A 81 6.08 -8.07 0.04
N LYS A 82 7.05 -8.98 0.07
CA LYS A 82 7.85 -9.29 1.27
C LYS A 82 8.68 -8.11 1.79
N ASN A 83 9.13 -7.23 0.89
CA ASN A 83 9.98 -6.09 1.21
C ASN A 83 9.20 -4.78 1.43
N ALA A 84 7.87 -4.83 1.35
CA ALA A 84 6.99 -3.69 1.57
C ALA A 84 6.30 -3.75 2.95
N GLY A 85 6.09 -2.58 3.53
CA GLY A 85 5.27 -2.42 4.74
C GLY A 85 4.46 -1.14 4.63
N THR A 86 3.19 -1.23 4.98
CA THR A 86 2.23 -0.13 4.88
C THR A 86 1.48 0.05 6.19
N MET A 87 1.21 1.30 6.57
CA MET A 87 0.26 1.63 7.62
C MET A 87 -0.48 2.92 7.28
N GLY A 88 -1.77 2.97 7.59
CA GLY A 88 -2.62 4.13 7.34
C GLY A 88 -3.17 4.78 8.59
N VAL A 89 -3.73 5.98 8.41
CA VAL A 89 -4.53 6.72 9.37
C VAL A 89 -5.74 7.32 8.67
N ALA A 90 -6.90 7.31 9.33
CA ALA A 90 -8.11 7.97 8.84
C ALA A 90 -8.60 9.03 9.81
N PHE A 91 -9.16 10.11 9.25
CA PHE A 91 -9.79 11.21 9.97
C PHE A 91 -11.31 11.22 9.78
N THR A 92 -11.81 10.54 8.74
CA THR A 92 -13.23 10.28 8.50
C THR A 92 -13.47 8.83 8.15
N SER A 93 -14.71 8.40 8.27
CA SER A 93 -15.16 7.14 7.67
C SER A 93 -15.34 7.27 6.15
N CYS A 94 -15.64 6.16 5.49
CA CYS A 94 -16.15 6.14 4.13
C CYS A 94 -17.60 5.65 4.08
N THR A 95 -18.33 6.00 3.01
CA THR A 95 -19.72 5.60 2.80
C THR A 95 -19.83 4.67 1.62
N VAL A 96 -20.00 3.38 1.88
CA VAL A 96 -20.24 2.40 0.83
C VAL A 96 -21.59 2.68 0.20
N PRO A 97 -21.71 2.87 -1.13
CA PRO A 97 -22.96 3.25 -1.80
C PRO A 97 -24.13 2.33 -1.48
N ALA A 98 -23.90 1.03 -1.39
CA ALA A 98 -24.95 0.05 -1.06
C ALA A 98 -25.46 0.15 0.39
N ALA A 99 -24.60 0.63 1.32
CA ALA A 99 -24.98 0.81 2.72
C ALA A 99 -25.65 2.16 2.99
N GLY A 100 -25.30 3.20 2.22
CA GLY A 100 -25.84 4.56 2.34
C GLY A 100 -25.54 5.26 3.67
N LYS A 101 -24.59 4.74 4.45
CA LYS A 101 -24.16 5.26 5.74
C LYS A 101 -22.67 4.99 5.96
N PRO A 102 -22.00 5.78 6.83
CA PRO A 102 -20.60 5.55 7.21
C PRO A 102 -20.35 4.12 7.70
N THR A 103 -19.16 3.57 7.41
CA THR A 103 -18.77 2.21 7.84
C THR A 103 -18.43 2.16 9.33
N PHE A 104 -17.99 3.27 9.90
CA PHE A 104 -17.76 3.45 11.35
C PHE A 104 -17.99 4.91 11.75
N ASP A 105 -18.25 5.13 13.03
CA ASP A 105 -18.37 6.48 13.60
C ASP A 105 -16.99 6.95 14.09
N ILE A 106 -16.65 8.22 13.85
CA ILE A 106 -15.44 8.89 14.34
C ILE A 106 -15.77 10.35 14.64
N GLY A 107 -15.27 10.87 15.75
CA GLY A 107 -15.47 12.26 16.12
C GLY A 107 -14.61 13.23 15.30
N ASP A 108 -15.05 14.49 15.18
CA ASP A 108 -14.36 15.53 14.39
C ASP A 108 -12.92 15.80 14.84
N ASP A 109 -12.59 15.47 16.08
CA ASP A 109 -11.27 15.65 16.70
C ASP A 109 -10.53 14.31 16.92
N GLU A 110 -10.98 13.24 16.27
CA GLU A 110 -10.41 11.90 16.38
C GLU A 110 -9.76 11.42 15.11
N MET A 111 -8.87 10.47 15.25
CA MET A 111 -8.24 9.73 14.16
C MET A 111 -8.16 8.24 14.48
N GLU A 112 -8.22 7.41 13.45
CA GLU A 112 -8.10 5.94 13.56
C GLU A 112 -6.78 5.50 12.95
N PHE A 113 -5.86 4.99 13.75
CA PHE A 113 -4.58 4.44 13.30
C PHE A 113 -4.71 3.01 12.80
N GLY A 114 -4.10 2.72 11.66
CA GLY A 114 -4.08 1.38 11.09
C GLY A 114 -5.42 0.96 10.50
N VAL A 115 -6.24 1.93 10.06
CA VAL A 115 -7.49 1.68 9.36
C VAL A 115 -7.24 0.91 8.06
N GLY A 116 -8.14 -0.03 7.73
CA GLY A 116 -8.12 -0.72 6.45
C GLY A 116 -8.79 0.10 5.33
N ILE A 117 -8.52 -0.29 4.08
CA ILE A 117 -9.05 0.40 2.89
C ILE A 117 -10.56 0.17 2.67
N HIS A 118 -11.17 -0.76 3.39
CA HIS A 118 -12.63 -0.99 3.39
C HIS A 118 -13.31 -0.39 4.64
N GLY A 119 -12.59 0.45 5.42
CA GLY A 119 -13.08 1.04 6.66
C GLY A 119 -13.09 0.06 7.84
N GLU A 120 -12.25 -0.96 7.81
CA GLU A 120 -12.07 -1.84 8.95
C GLU A 120 -11.36 -1.11 10.10
N PRO A 121 -11.71 -1.43 11.36
CA PRO A 121 -11.05 -0.86 12.51
C PRO A 121 -9.53 -1.02 12.46
N GLY A 122 -8.83 0.00 12.91
CA GLY A 122 -7.38 -0.02 13.05
C GLY A 122 -6.92 -0.58 14.38
N ARG A 123 -5.72 -0.16 14.76
CA ARG A 123 -5.09 -0.52 16.05
C ARG A 123 -5.64 0.31 17.22
N LYS A 124 -5.94 1.59 16.96
CA LYS A 124 -6.16 2.57 18.02
C LYS A 124 -6.86 3.82 17.51
N ARG A 125 -7.84 4.27 18.27
CA ARG A 125 -8.47 5.57 18.09
C ARG A 125 -7.89 6.58 19.08
N GLU A 126 -7.53 7.76 18.59
CA GLU A 126 -6.91 8.83 19.36
C GLU A 126 -7.42 10.20 18.92
N LYS A 127 -7.10 11.22 19.70
CA LYS A 127 -7.28 12.61 19.27
C LYS A 127 -6.30 12.94 18.17
N ILE A 128 -6.73 13.81 17.23
CA ILE A 128 -5.88 14.29 16.13
C ILE A 128 -4.62 14.93 16.70
N GLN A 129 -3.50 14.58 16.11
CA GLN A 129 -2.16 15.05 16.49
C GLN A 129 -1.51 15.82 15.34
N PRO A 130 -0.41 16.56 15.59
CA PRO A 130 0.37 17.17 14.53
C PRO A 130 0.86 16.12 13.51
N SER A 131 0.89 16.49 12.21
CA SER A 131 1.29 15.62 11.12
C SER A 131 2.59 14.87 11.40
N LYS A 132 3.62 15.56 11.85
CA LYS A 132 4.93 14.95 12.15
C LYS A 132 4.86 13.85 13.21
N THR A 133 3.96 13.97 14.19
CA THR A 133 3.73 12.93 15.21
C THR A 133 3.02 11.73 14.61
N ILE A 134 1.98 11.97 13.82
CA ILE A 134 1.23 10.92 13.11
C ILE A 134 2.17 10.12 12.20
N VAL A 135 2.91 10.81 11.35
CA VAL A 135 3.88 10.23 10.43
C VAL A 135 4.98 9.46 11.17
N GLY A 136 5.46 10.01 12.29
CA GLY A 136 6.44 9.35 13.14
C GLY A 136 5.95 7.99 13.65
N ASN A 137 4.74 7.94 14.19
CA ASN A 137 4.14 6.70 14.70
C ASN A 137 3.91 5.66 13.60
N ILE A 138 3.47 6.10 12.42
CA ILE A 138 3.30 5.22 11.26
C ILE A 138 4.65 4.64 10.82
N LEU A 139 5.66 5.48 10.65
CA LEU A 139 6.98 5.04 10.25
C LEU A 139 7.65 4.13 11.28
N GLU A 140 7.46 4.38 12.57
CA GLU A 140 7.97 3.50 13.63
C GLU A 140 7.46 2.07 13.44
N ALA A 141 6.14 1.89 13.26
CA ALA A 141 5.55 0.57 13.04
C ALA A 141 6.09 -0.11 11.76
N ILE A 142 6.25 0.67 10.67
CA ILE A 142 6.79 0.15 9.41
C ILE A 142 8.25 -0.26 9.57
N LEU A 143 9.07 0.58 10.20
CA LEU A 143 10.50 0.33 10.38
C LEU A 143 10.79 -0.83 11.34
N ASP A 144 10.00 -0.99 12.39
CA ASP A 144 10.09 -2.14 13.31
C ASP A 144 9.82 -3.46 12.60
N ASN A 145 8.97 -3.42 11.58
CA ASN A 145 8.67 -4.59 10.77
C ASN A 145 9.74 -4.87 9.69
N LEU A 146 10.05 -3.86 8.86
CA LEU A 146 10.93 -4.02 7.70
C LEU A 146 12.41 -4.06 8.07
N LYS A 147 12.81 -3.38 9.15
CA LYS A 147 14.19 -3.25 9.61
C LYS A 147 15.17 -2.97 8.46
N PRO A 148 14.97 -1.87 7.71
CA PRO A 148 15.85 -1.55 6.60
C PRO A 148 17.27 -1.35 7.08
N GLU A 149 18.24 -1.84 6.30
CA GLU A 149 19.65 -1.67 6.59
C GLU A 149 20.11 -0.24 6.28
N LYS A 150 21.21 0.15 6.89
CA LYS A 150 21.83 1.45 6.64
C LYS A 150 22.32 1.50 5.18
N ASN A 151 21.96 2.58 4.46
CA ASN A 151 22.21 2.78 3.02
C ASN A 151 21.43 1.81 2.08
N GLU A 152 20.48 1.06 2.58
CA GLU A 152 19.54 0.33 1.71
C GLU A 152 18.65 1.34 0.96
N LYS A 153 18.51 1.13 -0.35
CA LYS A 153 17.66 1.98 -1.20
C LYS A 153 16.20 1.72 -0.88
N ASN A 154 15.41 2.77 -0.71
CA ASN A 154 13.99 2.62 -0.41
C ASN A 154 13.13 3.47 -1.33
N LEU A 155 11.94 2.96 -1.62
CA LEU A 155 10.86 3.71 -2.26
C LEU A 155 9.84 4.09 -1.19
N LEU A 156 9.52 5.39 -1.11
CA LEU A 156 8.50 5.94 -0.22
C LEU A 156 7.23 6.23 -1.03
N PHE A 157 6.13 5.59 -0.66
CA PHE A 157 4.83 5.84 -1.25
C PHE A 157 3.89 6.44 -0.21
N VAL A 158 3.44 7.68 -0.46
CA VAL A 158 2.40 8.36 0.33
C VAL A 158 1.12 8.32 -0.47
N ASN A 159 0.17 7.55 0.01
CA ASN A 159 -1.09 7.30 -0.65
C ASN A 159 -2.25 7.94 0.10
N GLY A 160 -3.02 8.77 -0.58
CA GLY A 160 -4.28 9.30 -0.07
C GLY A 160 -5.40 8.26 -0.16
N MET A 161 -6.33 8.32 0.78
CA MET A 161 -7.46 7.40 0.83
C MET A 161 -8.69 7.88 0.04
N GLY A 162 -8.57 8.98 -0.71
CA GLY A 162 -9.59 9.52 -1.61
C GLY A 162 -10.07 10.92 -1.24
N GLY A 163 -10.27 11.22 0.03
CA GLY A 163 -10.74 12.52 0.51
C GLY A 163 -9.64 13.50 0.91
N THR A 164 -8.37 13.10 0.92
CA THR A 164 -7.24 13.97 1.32
C THR A 164 -6.67 14.73 0.12
N PRO A 165 -6.57 16.07 0.17
CA PRO A 165 -5.97 16.87 -0.87
C PRO A 165 -4.49 16.55 -1.10
N LEU A 166 -4.04 16.67 -2.35
CA LEU A 166 -2.65 16.39 -2.72
C LEU A 166 -1.63 17.25 -1.95
N THR A 167 -1.98 18.49 -1.63
CA THR A 167 -1.14 19.39 -0.82
C THR A 167 -0.86 18.83 0.57
N GLU A 168 -1.84 18.19 1.21
CA GLU A 168 -1.65 17.56 2.51
C GLU A 168 -0.82 16.26 2.39
N LEU A 169 -0.98 15.51 1.30
CA LEU A 169 -0.14 14.35 1.03
C LEU A 169 1.34 14.74 0.84
N TYR A 170 1.62 15.90 0.25
CA TYR A 170 3.00 16.42 0.16
C TYR A 170 3.56 16.86 1.52
N LEU A 171 2.73 17.35 2.44
CA LEU A 171 3.15 17.62 3.82
C LEU A 171 3.54 16.30 4.53
N VAL A 172 2.70 15.28 4.41
CA VAL A 172 2.98 13.93 4.94
C VAL A 172 4.28 13.37 4.34
N TYR A 173 4.50 13.56 3.04
CA TYR A 173 5.73 13.14 2.35
C TYR A 173 6.97 13.84 2.91
N GLU A 174 6.92 15.16 3.10
CA GLU A 174 8.03 15.94 3.66
C GLU A 174 8.36 15.51 5.08
N ASP A 175 7.34 15.37 5.95
CA ASP A 175 7.53 14.87 7.31
C ASP A 175 8.17 13.46 7.30
N ALA A 176 7.71 12.57 6.41
CA ALA A 176 8.27 11.23 6.27
C ALA A 176 9.73 11.27 5.82
N CYS A 177 10.08 12.09 4.83
CA CYS A 177 11.45 12.26 4.36
C CYS A 177 12.38 12.76 5.47
N GLN A 178 11.98 13.77 6.23
CA GLN A 178 12.76 14.30 7.34
C GLN A 178 13.01 13.25 8.43
N ILE A 179 11.99 12.48 8.78
CA ILE A 179 12.10 11.42 9.80
C ILE A 179 13.01 10.30 9.31
N LEU A 180 12.83 9.80 8.08
CA LEU A 180 13.68 8.75 7.50
C LEU A 180 15.12 9.19 7.39
N GLN A 181 15.39 10.42 6.91
CA GLN A 181 16.72 11.00 6.83
C GLN A 181 17.39 11.08 8.21
N SER A 182 16.64 11.50 9.25
CA SER A 182 17.17 11.57 10.63
C SER A 182 17.59 10.21 11.19
N LYS A 183 16.99 9.13 10.66
CA LYS A 183 17.31 7.74 11.01
C LYS A 183 18.38 7.12 10.09
N GLY A 184 18.90 7.87 9.11
CA GLY A 184 19.89 7.39 8.14
C GLY A 184 19.33 6.43 7.09
N ILE A 185 18.03 6.50 6.82
CA ILE A 185 17.34 5.70 5.81
C ILE A 185 17.22 6.52 4.52
N GLU A 186 17.76 5.99 3.43
CA GLU A 186 17.76 6.66 2.13
C GLU A 186 16.42 6.43 1.39
N VAL A 187 15.78 7.52 0.94
CA VAL A 187 14.64 7.49 0.02
C VAL A 187 15.15 7.79 -1.39
N THR A 188 15.23 6.77 -2.23
CA THR A 188 15.76 6.88 -3.61
C THR A 188 14.65 7.16 -4.62
N LYS A 189 13.44 6.68 -4.36
CA LYS A 189 12.26 6.82 -5.22
C LYS A 189 11.04 7.18 -4.39
N SER A 190 10.07 7.81 -5.04
CA SER A 190 8.83 8.18 -4.36
C SER A 190 7.60 8.13 -5.27
N LEU A 191 6.45 7.97 -4.65
CA LEU A 191 5.14 8.12 -5.26
C LEU A 191 4.24 8.86 -4.26
N VAL A 192 3.51 9.88 -4.73
CA VAL A 192 2.54 10.62 -3.90
C VAL A 192 1.26 10.80 -4.69
N GLY A 193 0.14 10.39 -4.11
CA GLY A 193 -1.17 10.56 -4.77
C GLY A 193 -2.23 9.58 -4.27
N ASN A 194 -3.42 9.64 -4.85
CA ASN A 194 -4.55 8.76 -4.55
C ASN A 194 -4.55 7.57 -5.52
N TYR A 195 -3.99 6.44 -5.13
CA TYR A 195 -3.88 5.24 -5.97
C TYR A 195 -4.60 4.03 -5.37
N CYS A 196 -4.55 3.85 -4.04
CA CYS A 196 -5.25 2.81 -3.32
C CYS A 196 -6.21 3.47 -2.33
N THR A 197 -7.43 3.73 -2.76
CA THR A 197 -8.39 4.59 -2.06
C THR A 197 -9.48 3.80 -1.33
N SER A 198 -10.15 4.48 -0.41
CA SER A 198 -11.31 4.02 0.32
C SER A 198 -12.44 5.03 0.14
N LEU A 199 -12.93 5.16 -1.11
CA LEU A 199 -13.98 6.10 -1.50
C LEU A 199 -13.61 7.55 -1.13
N GLU A 200 -14.42 8.22 -0.31
CA GLU A 200 -14.23 9.60 0.14
C GLU A 200 -13.50 9.73 1.48
N MET A 201 -12.92 8.67 2.01
CA MET A 201 -12.22 8.69 3.31
C MET A 201 -11.11 9.73 3.32
N GLN A 202 -11.15 10.63 4.30
CA GLN A 202 -10.02 11.52 4.60
C GLN A 202 -8.99 10.74 5.41
N GLY A 203 -7.81 10.61 4.88
CA GLY A 203 -6.74 9.84 5.48
C GLY A 203 -5.60 9.63 4.50
N ALA A 204 -4.54 9.05 4.99
CA ALA A 204 -3.38 8.69 4.21
C ALA A 204 -2.76 7.38 4.70
N SER A 205 -2.06 6.69 3.82
CA SER A 205 -1.17 5.60 4.18
C SER A 205 0.24 5.88 3.71
N ILE A 206 1.21 5.35 4.45
CA ILE A 206 2.63 5.38 4.08
C ILE A 206 3.04 3.95 3.83
N THR A 207 3.68 3.73 2.69
CA THR A 207 4.33 2.48 2.33
C THR A 207 5.82 2.72 2.17
N LEU A 208 6.63 1.90 2.78
CA LEU A 208 8.06 1.81 2.52
C LEU A 208 8.36 0.47 1.85
N LEU A 209 9.09 0.52 0.73
CA LEU A 209 9.57 -0.66 0.01
C LEU A 209 11.08 -0.65 -0.03
N LYS A 210 11.72 -1.70 0.50
CA LYS A 210 13.16 -1.92 0.35
C LYS A 210 13.47 -2.37 -1.07
N CYS A 211 14.38 -1.68 -1.72
CA CYS A 211 14.67 -1.84 -3.14
C CYS A 211 16.07 -2.36 -3.39
N ASP A 212 16.19 -3.38 -4.21
CA ASP A 212 17.41 -3.71 -4.92
C ASP A 212 17.41 -3.15 -6.35
N ASP A 213 18.46 -3.41 -7.08
CA ASP A 213 18.62 -2.89 -8.45
C ASP A 213 17.58 -3.50 -9.43
N GLU A 214 17.09 -4.72 -9.19
CA GLU A 214 16.03 -5.33 -9.99
C GLU A 214 14.69 -4.61 -9.79
N ILE A 215 14.30 -4.37 -8.54
CA ILE A 215 13.09 -3.63 -8.20
C ILE A 215 13.14 -2.22 -8.78
N LEU A 216 14.27 -1.52 -8.63
CA LEU A 216 14.46 -0.16 -9.15
C LEU A 216 14.40 -0.11 -10.67
N LYS A 217 15.01 -1.07 -11.36
CA LYS A 217 14.95 -1.19 -12.82
C LYS A 217 13.51 -1.25 -13.33
N HIS A 218 12.68 -2.08 -12.72
CA HIS A 218 11.28 -2.24 -13.12
C HIS A 218 10.38 -1.10 -12.63
N TRP A 219 10.73 -0.47 -11.51
CA TRP A 219 10.08 0.76 -11.07
C TRP A 219 10.30 1.91 -12.05
N ASP A 220 11.52 2.13 -12.53
CA ASP A 220 11.89 3.22 -13.43
C ASP A 220 11.42 3.02 -14.87
N ALA A 221 11.02 1.81 -15.23
CA ALA A 221 10.52 1.52 -16.57
C ALA A 221 9.28 2.37 -16.91
N PRO A 222 9.10 2.73 -18.18
CA PRO A 222 7.93 3.49 -18.62
C PRO A 222 6.61 2.84 -18.21
N VAL A 223 5.61 3.66 -17.93
CA VAL A 223 4.24 3.22 -17.65
C VAL A 223 3.24 4.15 -18.29
N HIS A 224 2.19 3.57 -18.87
CA HIS A 224 1.10 4.31 -19.46
C HIS A 224 -0.24 3.64 -19.16
N THR A 225 -0.85 4.10 -18.08
CA THR A 225 -2.22 3.72 -17.68
C THR A 225 -3.09 4.96 -17.54
N ALA A 226 -4.37 4.78 -17.25
CA ALA A 226 -5.27 5.91 -16.97
C ALA A 226 -4.81 6.72 -15.76
N ALA A 227 -4.25 6.07 -14.73
CA ALA A 227 -3.91 6.69 -13.46
C ALA A 227 -2.41 7.00 -13.28
N MET A 228 -1.54 6.35 -14.06
CA MET A 228 -0.09 6.43 -13.85
C MET A 228 0.65 6.55 -15.19
N ARG A 229 1.46 7.60 -15.34
CA ARG A 229 2.21 7.86 -16.59
C ARG A 229 3.56 8.48 -16.28
N TRP A 230 4.65 7.85 -16.72
CA TRP A 230 5.98 8.42 -16.80
C TRP A 230 6.88 7.67 -17.78
N GLY A 231 8.04 8.27 -18.13
CA GLY A 231 9.05 7.66 -18.97
C GLY A 231 8.64 7.48 -20.44
N MET A 232 7.62 8.20 -20.90
CA MET A 232 7.07 8.12 -22.26
C MET A 232 7.78 9.10 -23.18
#